data_4ed9ec6e1dc84d982a1de303d9dde0e9
#
_entry.id   4ed9ec6e1dc84d982a1de303d9dde0e9
#
_cell.length_a   1.000
_cell.length_b   1.000
_cell.length_c   1.000
_cell.angle_alpha   90.00
_cell.angle_beta   90.00
_cell.angle_gamma   90.00
#
_symmetry.space_group_name_H-M   'P 1'
#
loop_
_entity.id
_entity.type
_entity.pdbx_description
1 polymer ?
#
loop_
_entity_poly.entity_id
_entity_poly.type
_entity_poly.pdbx_seq_one_letter_code
_entity_poly.pdbx_strand_id
1 'polypeptide(L)' 'MYYGADMTMTKLAAKKILKESGAKRVSDSAAIELCKIVNKFSYGIAAKAVKLAAHAKRETVKKEDISLAK' A
#
# COMPACT_ATOMS: atom_id res chain seq x y z
N MET A 1 15.39 -5.35 -7.52
CA MET A 1 14.45 -5.81 -7.35
C MET A 1 13.33 -5.12 -7.56
N TYR A 2 12.45 -5.56 -7.86
CA TYR A 2 11.49 -4.92 -8.18
C TYR A 2 10.34 -5.50 -7.74
N TYR A 3 9.59 -4.76 -7.40
CA TYR A 3 8.57 -5.27 -6.82
C TYR A 3 7.39 -4.92 -7.49
N GLY A 4 7.37 -3.94 -8.15
CA GLY A 4 6.29 -3.52 -8.94
C GLY A 4 4.93 -3.93 -8.53
N ALA A 5 4.13 -4.18 -9.51
CA ALA A 5 2.73 -4.47 -9.29
C ALA A 5 2.51 -5.74 -8.51
N ASP A 6 3.46 -6.65 -8.56
CA ASP A 6 3.28 -7.93 -7.89
C ASP A 6 3.25 -7.77 -6.39
N MET A 7 3.80 -6.67 -5.87
CA MET A 7 3.89 -6.46 -4.43
C MET A 7 2.80 -5.54 -3.92
N THR A 8 1.93 -5.06 -4.79
CA THR A 8 0.85 -4.16 -4.36
C THR A 8 -0.41 -4.95 -4.10
N MET A 9 -1.43 -4.27 -3.56
CA MET A 9 -2.68 -4.95 -3.29
C MET A 9 -3.29 -5.49 -4.58
N THR A 10 -3.70 -6.74 -4.56
CA THR A 10 -4.29 -7.38 -5.71
C THR A 10 -5.82 -7.24 -5.67
N LYS A 11 -6.44 -7.46 -6.83
CA LYS A 11 -7.89 -7.44 -6.92
C LYS A 11 -8.52 -8.46 -5.97
N LEU A 12 -7.91 -9.64 -5.87
CA LEU A 12 -8.42 -10.68 -5.00
C LEU A 12 -8.37 -10.26 -3.53
N ALA A 13 -7.26 -9.66 -3.11
CA ALA A 13 -7.12 -9.17 -1.75
C ALA A 13 -8.14 -8.07 -1.46
N ALA A 14 -8.37 -7.19 -2.44
CA ALA A 14 -9.36 -6.12 -2.27
C ALA A 14 -10.76 -6.70 -2.11
N LYS A 15 -11.10 -7.72 -2.88
CA LYS A 15 -12.40 -8.39 -2.74
C LYS A 15 -12.56 -8.99 -1.36
N LYS A 16 -11.52 -9.63 -0.87
CA LYS A 16 -11.55 -10.25 0.45
C LYS A 16 -11.79 -9.20 1.53
N ILE A 17 -11.07 -8.10 1.47
CA ILE A 17 -11.23 -7.02 2.43
C ILE A 17 -12.67 -6.48 2.42
N LEU A 18 -13.20 -6.25 1.23
CA LEU A 18 -14.55 -5.72 1.11
C LEU A 18 -15.59 -6.69 1.66
N LYS A 19 -15.41 -7.99 1.41
CA LYS A 19 -16.33 -8.99 1.95
C LYS A 19 -16.23 -9.08 3.47
N GLU A 20 -15.03 -9.04 3.99
CA GLU A 20 -14.84 -9.07 5.45
C GLU A 20 -15.41 -7.83 6.12
N SER A 21 -15.54 -6.75 5.36
CA SER A 21 -16.12 -5.51 5.88
C SER A 21 -17.65 -5.49 5.76
N GLY A 22 -18.23 -6.55 5.22
CA GLY A 22 -19.69 -6.67 5.19
C GLY A 22 -20.33 -6.71 3.82
N ALA A 23 -19.56 -6.59 2.75
CA ALA A 23 -20.13 -6.61 1.41
C ALA A 23 -20.54 -8.04 1.03
N LYS A 24 -21.75 -8.21 0.51
CA LYS A 24 -22.19 -9.52 0.06
C LYS A 24 -21.63 -9.84 -1.30
N ARG A 25 -21.51 -8.85 -2.15
CA ARG A 25 -20.95 -9.00 -3.49
C ARG A 25 -20.01 -7.85 -3.75
N VAL A 26 -18.99 -8.10 -4.56
CA VAL A 26 -18.03 -7.08 -4.90
C VAL A 26 -17.78 -7.16 -6.40
N SER A 27 -17.99 -6.05 -7.10
CA SER A 27 -17.71 -6.02 -8.53
C SER A 27 -16.19 -5.92 -8.74
N ASP A 28 -15.75 -6.34 -9.93
CA ASP A 28 -14.34 -6.23 -10.26
C ASP A 28 -13.91 -4.77 -10.29
N SER A 29 -14.75 -3.89 -10.81
CA SER A 29 -14.38 -2.47 -10.87
C SER A 29 -14.24 -1.86 -9.48
N ALA A 30 -15.07 -2.28 -8.53
CA ALA A 30 -14.93 -1.80 -7.14
C ALA A 30 -13.62 -2.27 -6.54
N ALA A 31 -13.26 -3.54 -6.76
CA ALA A 31 -12.01 -4.08 -6.24
C ALA A 31 -10.82 -3.36 -6.86
N ILE A 32 -10.86 -3.10 -8.15
CA ILE A 32 -9.79 -2.39 -8.84
C ILE A 32 -9.65 -0.97 -8.29
N GLU A 33 -10.78 -0.31 -8.06
CA GLU A 33 -10.74 1.05 -7.53
C GLU A 33 -10.11 1.08 -6.13
N LEU A 34 -10.45 0.12 -5.29
CA LEU A 34 -9.85 0.02 -3.96
C LEU A 34 -8.35 -0.21 -4.07
N CYS A 35 -7.93 -1.08 -5.00
CA CYS A 35 -6.50 -1.31 -5.23
C CYS A 35 -5.77 -0.02 -5.59
N LYS A 36 -6.35 0.78 -6.48
CA LYS A 36 -5.72 2.03 -6.89
C LYS A 36 -5.52 2.98 -5.72
N ILE A 37 -6.54 3.10 -4.88
CA ILE A 37 -6.49 4.01 -3.74
C ILE A 37 -5.44 3.55 -2.73
N VAL A 38 -5.46 2.27 -2.38
CA VAL A 38 -4.55 1.74 -1.38
C VAL A 38 -3.11 1.78 -1.89
N ASN A 39 -2.91 1.42 -3.16
CA ASN A 39 -1.57 1.41 -3.72
C ASN A 39 -1.00 2.83 -3.79
N LYS A 40 -1.81 3.79 -4.20
CA LYS A 40 -1.36 5.18 -4.27
C LYS A 40 -0.96 5.69 -2.89
N PHE A 41 -1.78 5.39 -1.89
CA PHE A 41 -1.51 5.81 -0.52
C PHE A 41 -0.22 5.16 -0.01
N SER A 42 -0.05 3.87 -0.29
CA SER A 42 1.14 3.12 0.14
C SER A 42 2.41 3.67 -0.50
N TYR A 43 2.37 3.96 -1.78
CA TYR A 43 3.53 4.50 -2.48
C TYR A 43 3.89 5.89 -1.93
N GLY A 44 2.90 6.69 -1.59
CA GLY A 44 3.14 8.00 -1.00
C GLY A 44 3.85 7.91 0.33
N ILE A 45 3.41 7.00 1.19
CA ILE A 45 4.04 6.77 2.48
C ILE A 45 5.44 6.21 2.29
N ALA A 46 5.60 5.25 1.37
CA ALA A 46 6.89 4.63 1.13
C ALA A 46 7.92 5.66 0.65
N ALA A 47 7.52 6.56 -0.24
CA ALA A 47 8.43 7.59 -0.74
C ALA A 47 8.91 8.50 0.38
N LYS A 48 8.00 8.90 1.27
CA LYS A 48 8.38 9.73 2.41
C LYS A 48 9.29 8.99 3.37
N ALA A 49 9.00 7.70 3.62
CA ALA A 49 9.81 6.90 4.53
C ALA A 49 11.24 6.74 4.02
N VAL A 50 11.38 6.57 2.70
CA VAL A 50 12.71 6.46 2.11
C VAL A 50 13.49 7.76 2.31
N LYS A 51 12.83 8.90 2.15
CA LYS A 51 13.47 10.19 2.38
C LYS A 51 13.87 10.36 3.83
N LEU A 52 13.05 9.91 4.76
CA LEU A 52 13.38 10.01 6.18
C LEU A 52 14.59 9.16 6.53
N ALA A 53 14.65 7.95 5.98
CA ALA A 53 15.81 7.10 6.20
C ALA A 53 17.08 7.74 5.63
N ALA A 54 16.96 8.31 4.44
CA ALA A 54 18.10 8.97 3.80
C ALA A 54 18.59 10.16 4.62
N HIS A 55 17.65 10.93 5.19
CA HIS A 55 18.03 12.05 6.04
C HIS A 55 18.81 11.58 7.27
N ALA A 56 18.49 10.41 7.79
CA ALA A 56 19.22 9.83 8.91
C ALA A 56 20.45 9.05 8.45
N LYS A 57 20.77 9.14 7.17
CA LYS A 57 21.94 8.47 6.58
C LYS A 57 21.90 6.97 6.76
N ARG A 58 20.71 6.39 6.65
CA ARG A 58 20.55 4.96 6.69
C ARG A 58 20.06 4.47 5.36
N GLU A 59 20.46 3.26 4.99
CA GLU A 59 19.96 2.62 3.79
C GLU A 59 18.71 1.82 4.10
N THR A 60 18.51 1.45 5.36
CA THR A 60 17.38 0.64 5.75
C THR A 60 16.24 1.53 6.21
N VAL A 61 15.06 1.32 5.62
CA VAL A 61 13.84 1.98 6.08
C VAL A 61 13.35 1.21 7.30
N LYS A 62 13.09 1.93 8.37
CA LYS A 62 12.65 1.32 9.62
C LYS A 62 11.21 1.64 9.92
N LYS A 63 10.68 0.92 10.89
CA LYS A 63 9.30 1.12 11.34
C LYS A 63 9.02 2.58 11.70
N GLU A 64 9.97 3.23 12.34
CA GLU A 64 9.81 4.63 12.72
C GLU A 64 9.64 5.54 11.51
N ASP A 65 10.33 5.23 10.42
CA ASP A 65 10.22 6.02 9.20
C ASP A 65 8.80 5.92 8.64
N ILE A 66 8.22 4.73 8.67
CA ILE A 66 6.85 4.53 8.21
C ILE A 66 5.87 5.28 9.10
N SER A 67 6.07 5.21 10.41
CA SER A 67 5.18 5.89 11.35
C SER A 67 5.20 7.39 11.17
N LEU A 68 6.37 7.96 10.91
CA LEU A 68 6.48 9.40 10.69
C LEU A 68 5.96 9.83 9.32
N ALA A 69 5.97 8.93 8.35
CA ALA A 69 5.57 9.25 6.99
C ALA A 69 4.05 9.27 6.79
N LYS A 70 3.30 8.60 7.63
CA LYS A 70 1.86 8.47 7.42
C LYS A 70 1.10 9.76 7.70
#